data_170c4d226339c10e509159dff70a2406
#
_entry.id   170c4d226339c10e509159dff70a2406
#
_cell.length_a   1.000
_cell.length_b   1.000
_cell.length_c   1.000
_cell.angle_alpha   90.00
_cell.angle_beta   90.00
_cell.angle_gamma   90.00
#
_symmetry.space_group_name_H-M   'P 1'
#
loop_
_entity.id
_entity.type
_entity.pdbx_description
1 polymer ?
#
loop_
_entity_poly.entity_id
_entity_poly.type
_entity_poly.pdbx_seq_one_letter_code
_entity_poly.pdbx_strand_id
1 'polypeptide(L)'
;MKYLKILAASVLMCAFSLTSCDSYFEVELDDQANLDDVFSQSNTVHSYLRHIYSYIPLEEEIVGSAGAWAVARSDEATYSNYQWVYYNLYRTGNYSSSTPNGLANFGFWDRFYIAINQCTIFLNNIDKDKQDDPKEIEMMKAEARFLRAYYYFCLFRQY
;
A
#
# COMPACT_ATOMS: atom_id res chain seq x y z
N MET A 1 -32.33 53.92 -23.27
CA MET A 1 -31.17 54.16 -22.38
C MET A 1 -31.26 53.55 -20.98
N LYS A 2 -32.43 53.44 -20.35
CA LYS A 2 -32.59 52.79 -19.03
C LYS A 2 -32.25 51.29 -19.04
N TYR A 3 -32.73 50.55 -20.04
CA TYR A 3 -32.48 49.08 -20.14
C TYR A 3 -30.98 48.76 -20.40
N LEU A 4 -30.31 49.59 -21.15
CA LEU A 4 -28.86 49.43 -21.42
C LEU A 4 -28.03 49.55 -20.15
N LYS A 5 -28.43 50.46 -19.26
CA LYS A 5 -27.74 50.63 -17.94
C LYS A 5 -28.00 49.46 -17.00
N ILE A 6 -29.19 48.87 -17.05
CA ILE A 6 -29.56 47.71 -16.24
C ILE A 6 -28.79 46.46 -16.77
N LEU A 7 -28.69 46.31 -18.07
CA LEU A 7 -27.94 45.20 -18.68
C LEU A 7 -26.45 45.29 -18.40
N ALA A 8 -25.85 46.51 -18.44
CA ALA A 8 -24.45 46.73 -18.06
C ALA A 8 -24.21 46.44 -16.59
N ALA A 9 -25.12 46.81 -15.69
CA ALA A 9 -25.01 46.55 -14.27
C ALA A 9 -25.11 45.05 -13.94
N SER A 10 -25.99 44.30 -14.64
CA SER A 10 -26.10 42.85 -14.43
C SER A 10 -24.89 42.08 -14.95
N VAL A 11 -24.29 42.46 -16.07
CA VAL A 11 -23.05 41.88 -16.60
C VAL A 11 -21.88 42.15 -15.67
N LEU A 12 -21.80 43.39 -15.11
CA LEU A 12 -20.75 43.73 -14.14
C LEU A 12 -20.88 42.92 -12.84
N MET A 13 -22.11 42.66 -12.38
CA MET A 13 -22.38 41.89 -11.18
C MET A 13 -22.05 40.40 -11.37
N CYS A 14 -22.29 39.81 -12.55
CA CYS A 14 -21.88 38.46 -12.91
C CYS A 14 -20.35 38.32 -13.04
N ALA A 15 -19.64 39.37 -13.47
CA ALA A 15 -18.17 39.31 -13.58
C ALA A 15 -17.48 39.24 -12.21
N PHE A 16 -18.06 39.82 -11.15
CA PHE A 16 -17.53 39.74 -9.81
C PHE A 16 -17.80 38.41 -9.11
N SER A 17 -18.78 37.62 -9.55
CA SER A 17 -19.08 36.30 -8.97
C SER A 17 -18.19 35.18 -9.51
N LEU A 18 -17.33 35.44 -10.50
CA LEU A 18 -16.42 34.44 -11.09
C LEU A 18 -15.03 34.45 -10.44
N THR A 19 -14.75 35.29 -9.44
CA THR A 19 -13.55 35.15 -8.63
C THR A 19 -13.76 34.00 -7.65
N SER A 20 -13.59 32.78 -8.13
CA SER A 20 -13.46 31.59 -7.31
C SER A 20 -12.26 31.72 -6.39
N CYS A 21 -12.45 31.58 -5.10
CA CYS A 21 -11.38 31.52 -4.11
C CYS A 21 -10.64 30.20 -4.30
N ASP A 22 -9.65 30.16 -5.18
CA ASP A 22 -8.80 28.98 -5.41
C ASP A 22 -8.02 28.63 -4.14
N SER A 23 -7.61 29.64 -3.36
CA SER A 23 -6.87 29.46 -2.11
C SER A 23 -7.68 28.90 -0.94
N TYR A 24 -9.02 28.85 -1.01
CA TYR A 24 -9.85 28.30 0.07
C TYR A 24 -9.81 26.77 0.13
N PHE A 25 -9.41 26.12 -0.95
CA PHE A 25 -9.27 24.66 -1.03
C PHE A 25 -7.83 24.17 -0.93
N GLU A 26 -6.86 25.07 -0.81
CA GLU A 26 -5.50 24.71 -0.40
C GLU A 26 -5.53 24.40 1.11
N VAL A 27 -5.90 23.17 1.43
CA VAL A 27 -5.66 22.61 2.77
C VAL A 27 -4.16 22.42 2.88
N GLU A 28 -3.48 23.34 3.57
CA GLU A 28 -2.15 23.06 4.09
C GLU A 28 -2.29 21.85 5.02
N LEU A 29 -1.82 20.70 4.55
CA LEU A 29 -1.72 19.48 5.35
C LEU A 29 -0.54 19.66 6.32
N ASP A 30 -0.74 20.49 7.34
CA ASP A 30 0.27 20.89 8.32
C ASP A 30 0.76 19.70 9.20
N ASP A 31 0.03 18.58 9.18
CA ASP A 31 0.32 17.39 9.99
C ASP A 31 0.69 16.13 9.17
N GLN A 32 0.73 16.19 7.85
CA GLN A 32 1.14 15.04 7.04
C GLN A 32 2.52 15.29 6.43
N ALA A 33 3.50 14.50 6.86
CA ALA A 33 4.82 14.49 6.24
C ALA A 33 4.68 14.28 4.73
N ASN A 34 5.06 15.29 3.95
CA ASN A 34 5.09 15.19 2.51
C ASN A 34 6.16 14.15 2.10
N LEU A 35 5.95 13.45 0.99
CA LEU A 35 6.94 12.50 0.47
C LEU A 35 8.32 13.16 0.28
N ASP A 36 8.35 14.43 -0.08
CA ASP A 36 9.61 15.18 -0.23
C ASP A 36 10.33 15.33 1.11
N ASP A 37 9.62 15.55 2.21
CA ASP A 37 10.20 15.64 3.55
C ASP A 37 10.73 14.28 4.01
N VAL A 38 9.99 13.21 3.74
CA VAL A 38 10.40 11.84 4.07
C VAL A 38 11.69 11.47 3.35
N PHE A 39 11.83 11.80 2.08
CA PHE A 39 12.98 11.43 1.27
C PHE A 39 14.10 12.49 1.26
N SER A 40 13.96 13.59 1.99
CA SER A 40 15.02 14.58 2.19
C SER A 40 15.92 14.29 3.39
N GLN A 41 15.53 13.39 4.27
CA GLN A 41 16.24 13.07 5.52
C GLN A 41 16.61 11.60 5.59
N SER A 42 17.89 11.29 5.80
CA SER A 42 18.42 9.93 5.91
C SER A 42 17.64 9.05 6.88
N ASN A 43 17.36 9.56 8.09
CA ASN A 43 16.62 8.79 9.12
C ASN A 43 15.24 8.32 8.67
N THR A 44 14.52 9.17 7.94
CA THR A 44 13.17 8.85 7.45
C THR A 44 13.23 7.90 6.26
N VAL A 45 14.25 8.04 5.40
CA VAL A 45 14.52 7.12 4.28
C VAL A 45 14.80 5.71 4.81
N HIS A 46 15.71 5.57 5.77
CA HIS A 46 16.00 4.28 6.42
C HIS A 46 14.78 3.71 7.15
N SER A 47 13.97 4.56 7.76
CA SER A 47 12.73 4.12 8.42
C SER A 47 11.69 3.63 7.43
N TYR A 48 11.61 4.27 6.26
CA TYR A 48 10.73 3.84 5.17
C TYR A 48 11.15 2.46 4.63
N LEU A 49 12.44 2.24 4.41
CA LEU A 49 12.95 0.95 3.98
C LEU A 49 12.66 -0.15 5.02
N ARG A 50 12.85 0.14 6.31
CA ARG A 50 12.48 -0.79 7.41
C ARG A 50 10.98 -1.09 7.40
N HIS A 51 10.15 -0.09 7.10
CA HIS A 51 8.71 -0.32 6.94
C HIS A 51 8.41 -1.28 5.78
N ILE A 52 9.12 -1.17 4.65
CA ILE A 52 8.97 -2.14 3.55
C ILE A 52 9.32 -3.56 4.02
N TYR A 53 10.37 -3.73 4.81
CA TYR A 53 10.74 -5.03 5.40
C TYR A 53 9.65 -5.60 6.32
N SER A 54 8.86 -4.76 7.00
CA SER A 54 7.80 -5.22 7.89
C SER A 54 6.65 -5.96 7.21
N TYR A 55 6.57 -5.89 5.88
CA TYR A 55 5.60 -6.67 5.10
C TYR A 55 6.05 -8.12 4.85
N ILE A 56 7.31 -8.48 5.16
CA ILE A 56 7.76 -9.87 5.07
C ILE A 56 6.93 -10.70 6.05
N PRO A 57 6.28 -11.78 5.57
CA PRO A 57 5.49 -12.62 6.45
C PRO A 57 6.42 -13.34 7.44
N LEU A 58 6.01 -13.38 8.68
CA LEU A 58 6.68 -14.20 9.68
C LEU A 58 6.49 -15.68 9.34
N GLU A 59 7.47 -16.50 9.70
CA GLU A 59 7.39 -17.95 9.47
C GLU A 59 6.16 -18.55 10.15
N GLU A 60 5.80 -18.07 11.34
CA GLU A 60 4.59 -18.45 12.05
C GLU A 60 3.31 -18.03 11.34
N GLU A 61 3.31 -16.95 10.55
CA GLU A 61 2.17 -16.57 9.70
C GLU A 61 2.04 -17.53 8.52
N ILE A 62 3.14 -18.12 8.05
CA ILE A 62 3.16 -19.11 6.98
C ILE A 62 2.85 -20.51 7.52
N VAL A 63 3.23 -20.82 8.76
CA VAL A 63 3.13 -22.13 9.39
C VAL A 63 2.21 -22.13 10.62
N GLY A 64 2.00 -20.97 11.28
CA GLY A 64 1.22 -20.79 12.50
C GLY A 64 -0.30 -20.65 12.30
N SER A 65 -0.96 -19.95 13.19
CA SER A 65 -2.44 -19.92 13.29
C SER A 65 -3.15 -19.44 12.01
N ALA A 66 -2.56 -18.51 11.30
CA ALA A 66 -3.07 -18.07 9.99
C ALA A 66 -2.44 -18.87 8.83
N GLY A 67 -1.26 -19.44 9.02
CA GLY A 67 -0.46 -20.09 8.00
C GLY A 67 -0.30 -21.59 8.13
N ALA A 68 -0.68 -22.20 9.25
CA ALA A 68 -0.74 -23.67 9.43
C ALA A 68 -1.59 -24.36 8.34
N TRP A 69 -2.31 -23.58 7.59
CA TRP A 69 -3.09 -24.04 6.43
C TRP A 69 -2.22 -24.67 5.32
N ALA A 70 -0.97 -24.30 5.15
CA ALA A 70 -0.09 -24.95 4.19
C ALA A 70 0.19 -26.41 4.62
N VAL A 71 0.48 -26.61 5.89
CA VAL A 71 0.70 -27.93 6.50
C VAL A 71 -0.61 -28.70 6.65
N ALA A 72 -1.69 -28.01 7.01
CA ALA A 72 -3.03 -28.62 7.15
C ALA A 72 -3.72 -28.95 5.82
N ARG A 73 -3.16 -28.49 4.68
CA ARG A 73 -3.60 -28.90 3.34
C ARG A 73 -2.98 -30.22 2.89
N SER A 74 -1.90 -30.62 3.54
CA SER A 74 -1.23 -31.89 3.31
C SER A 74 -1.73 -32.95 4.29
N ASP A 75 -1.18 -34.13 4.20
CA ASP A 75 -1.38 -35.22 5.14
C ASP A 75 -0.47 -35.13 6.40
N GLU A 76 0.40 -34.11 6.45
CA GLU A 76 1.38 -33.93 7.52
C GLU A 76 0.75 -33.48 8.84
N ALA A 77 -0.34 -32.71 8.79
CA ALA A 77 -1.01 -32.23 10.00
C ALA A 77 -2.52 -32.06 9.82
N THR A 78 -3.26 -32.21 10.92
CA THR A 78 -4.67 -31.89 10.99
C THR A 78 -4.96 -30.97 12.18
N TYR A 79 -5.93 -30.10 12.00
CA TYR A 79 -6.33 -29.16 13.05
C TYR A 79 -7.31 -29.84 14.01
N SER A 80 -7.07 -29.70 15.29
CA SER A 80 -7.96 -30.27 16.32
C SER A 80 -9.20 -29.41 16.59
N ASN A 81 -9.21 -28.16 16.18
CA ASN A 81 -10.32 -27.24 16.44
C ASN A 81 -11.29 -27.21 15.25
N TYR A 82 -12.46 -27.76 15.46
CA TYR A 82 -13.52 -27.89 14.46
C TYR A 82 -14.14 -26.55 14.01
N GLN A 83 -13.90 -25.48 14.73
CA GLN A 83 -14.49 -24.17 14.44
C GLN A 83 -13.80 -23.42 13.28
N TRP A 84 -12.66 -23.86 12.84
CA TRP A 84 -11.95 -23.28 11.70
C TRP A 84 -12.41 -23.94 10.40
N VAL A 85 -13.63 -23.61 10.00
CA VAL A 85 -14.33 -24.17 8.84
C VAL A 85 -13.49 -24.12 7.55
N TYR A 86 -12.67 -23.10 7.38
CA TYR A 86 -11.87 -22.91 6.17
C TYR A 86 -10.79 -23.97 5.96
N TYR A 87 -10.19 -24.50 7.01
CA TYR A 87 -9.23 -25.61 6.91
C TYR A 87 -9.85 -26.87 6.38
N ASN A 88 -11.03 -27.19 6.89
CA ASN A 88 -11.77 -28.36 6.45
C ASN A 88 -12.20 -28.26 5.00
N LEU A 89 -12.51 -27.06 4.52
CA LEU A 89 -12.84 -26.81 3.11
C LEU A 89 -11.67 -27.16 2.19
N TYR A 90 -10.46 -26.73 2.54
CA TYR A 90 -9.26 -27.07 1.76
C TYR A 90 -8.93 -28.56 1.81
N ARG A 91 -8.93 -29.14 2.99
CA ARG A 91 -8.61 -30.56 3.20
C ARG A 91 -9.60 -31.50 2.50
N THR A 92 -10.86 -31.12 2.45
CA THR A 92 -11.94 -31.92 1.81
C THR A 92 -12.13 -31.59 0.33
N GLY A 93 -11.37 -30.61 -0.22
CA GLY A 93 -11.54 -30.17 -1.60
C GLY A 93 -12.81 -29.37 -1.87
N ASN A 94 -13.56 -28.99 -0.84
CA ASN A 94 -14.81 -28.24 -0.94
C ASN A 94 -14.59 -26.72 -0.99
N TYR A 95 -13.62 -26.26 -1.77
CA TYR A 95 -13.37 -24.83 -1.97
C TYR A 95 -13.50 -24.46 -3.44
N SER A 96 -13.90 -23.22 -3.68
CA SER A 96 -14.01 -22.65 -5.02
C SER A 96 -13.63 -21.18 -5.00
N SER A 97 -13.51 -20.56 -6.17
CA SER A 97 -13.27 -19.10 -6.29
C SER A 97 -14.37 -18.25 -5.65
N SER A 98 -15.56 -18.82 -5.44
CA SER A 98 -16.67 -18.17 -4.75
C SER A 98 -16.76 -18.52 -3.26
N THR A 99 -15.82 -19.30 -2.73
CA THR A 99 -15.79 -19.58 -1.29
C THR A 99 -15.40 -18.31 -0.55
N PRO A 100 -16.31 -17.68 0.25
CA PRO A 100 -16.02 -16.43 0.90
C PRO A 100 -14.81 -16.56 1.81
N ASN A 101 -13.86 -15.65 1.67
CA ASN A 101 -12.75 -15.47 2.61
C ASN A 101 -11.74 -16.61 2.77
N GLY A 102 -11.83 -17.68 1.99
CA GLY A 102 -10.87 -18.77 2.09
C GLY A 102 -9.42 -18.31 1.87
N LEU A 103 -9.20 -17.46 0.88
CA LEU A 103 -7.89 -16.87 0.58
C LEU A 103 -7.78 -15.40 1.06
N ALA A 104 -8.88 -14.66 1.09
CA ALA A 104 -8.88 -13.25 1.47
C ALA A 104 -8.58 -13.04 2.96
N ASN A 105 -9.00 -13.94 3.84
CA ASN A 105 -8.67 -13.84 5.27
C ASN A 105 -7.20 -14.16 5.59
N PHE A 106 -6.48 -14.75 4.68
CA PHE A 106 -5.04 -14.93 4.80
C PHE A 106 -4.25 -13.76 4.20
N GLY A 107 -4.94 -12.71 3.76
CA GLY A 107 -4.51 -11.32 3.65
C GLY A 107 -3.26 -11.00 2.85
N PHE A 108 -2.66 -11.99 2.20
CA PHE A 108 -1.40 -11.77 1.52
C PHE A 108 -1.55 -11.02 0.20
N TRP A 109 -2.71 -11.09 -0.44
CA TRP A 109 -2.95 -10.35 -1.69
C TRP A 109 -2.79 -8.84 -1.47
N ASP A 110 -3.59 -8.26 -0.62
CA ASP A 110 -3.55 -6.82 -0.35
C ASP A 110 -2.21 -6.42 0.28
N ARG A 111 -1.73 -7.19 1.26
CA ARG A 111 -0.46 -6.94 1.95
C ARG A 111 0.72 -6.86 0.97
N PHE A 112 0.84 -7.80 0.05
CA PHE A 112 1.96 -7.82 -0.88
C PHE A 112 1.82 -6.79 -2.00
N TYR A 113 0.61 -6.49 -2.48
CA TYR A 113 0.42 -5.38 -3.41
C TYR A 113 0.71 -4.02 -2.77
N ILE A 114 0.35 -3.82 -1.51
CA ILE A 114 0.76 -2.64 -0.75
C ILE A 114 2.29 -2.59 -0.65
N ALA A 115 2.95 -3.68 -0.26
CA ALA A 115 4.40 -3.74 -0.16
C ALA A 115 5.12 -3.45 -1.49
N ILE A 116 4.62 -3.99 -2.60
CA ILE A 116 5.12 -3.72 -3.95
C ILE A 116 4.99 -2.23 -4.30
N ASN A 117 3.86 -1.63 -3.96
CA ASN A 117 3.65 -0.19 -4.16
C ASN A 117 4.62 0.63 -3.30
N GLN A 118 4.82 0.27 -2.02
CA GLN A 118 5.80 0.94 -1.17
C GLN A 118 7.22 0.83 -1.73
N CYS A 119 7.64 -0.32 -2.23
CA CYS A 119 8.92 -0.48 -2.93
C CYS A 119 9.02 0.45 -4.14
N THR A 120 7.94 0.61 -4.90
CA THR A 120 7.92 1.46 -6.09
C THR A 120 8.02 2.94 -5.71
N ILE A 121 7.28 3.38 -4.69
CA ILE A 121 7.39 4.75 -4.15
C ILE A 121 8.83 5.02 -3.67
N PHE A 122 9.41 4.09 -2.92
CA PHE A 122 10.78 4.19 -2.44
C PHE A 122 11.78 4.37 -3.59
N LEU A 123 11.74 3.48 -4.57
CA LEU A 123 12.65 3.50 -5.72
C LEU A 123 12.53 4.76 -6.57
N ASN A 124 11.35 5.36 -6.64
CA ASN A 124 11.11 6.59 -7.40
C ASN A 124 11.56 7.86 -6.66
N ASN A 125 11.77 7.79 -5.34
CA ASN A 125 12.05 8.97 -4.53
C ASN A 125 13.42 8.95 -3.84
N ILE A 126 14.07 7.79 -3.69
CA ILE A 126 15.32 7.63 -2.94
C ILE A 126 16.44 8.56 -3.43
N ASP A 127 16.47 8.93 -4.70
CA ASP A 127 17.48 9.86 -5.26
C ASP A 127 17.34 11.31 -4.74
N LYS A 128 16.25 11.61 -4.01
CA LYS A 128 16.09 12.90 -3.32
C LYS A 128 16.93 12.98 -2.06
N ASP A 129 17.32 11.85 -1.48
CA ASP A 129 18.24 11.80 -0.35
C ASP A 129 19.63 12.36 -0.79
N LYS A 130 20.06 13.38 -0.09
CA LYS A 130 21.37 14.02 -0.30
C LYS A 130 22.30 13.88 0.89
N GLN A 131 21.89 13.18 1.93
CA GLN A 131 22.61 13.02 3.19
C GLN A 131 23.42 11.73 3.22
N ASP A 132 22.91 10.67 2.57
CA ASP A 132 23.58 9.38 2.53
C ASP A 132 24.65 9.30 1.43
N ASP A 133 25.63 8.41 1.65
CA ASP A 133 26.65 8.12 0.65
C ASP A 133 25.97 7.53 -0.62
N PRO A 134 26.33 7.95 -1.83
CA PRO A 134 25.81 7.39 -3.07
C PRO A 134 25.88 5.87 -3.15
N LYS A 135 26.88 5.24 -2.52
CA LYS A 135 27.00 3.79 -2.45
C LYS A 135 25.94 3.16 -1.54
N GLU A 136 25.59 3.82 -0.45
CA GLU A 136 24.54 3.39 0.47
C GLU A 136 23.16 3.52 -0.20
N ILE A 137 22.93 4.62 -0.93
CA ILE A 137 21.72 4.80 -1.74
C ILE A 137 21.55 3.67 -2.76
N GLU A 138 22.61 3.30 -3.48
CA GLU A 138 22.55 2.19 -4.44
C GLU A 138 22.32 0.83 -3.75
N MET A 139 22.82 0.62 -2.54
CA MET A 139 22.56 -0.56 -1.75
C MET A 139 21.08 -0.62 -1.33
N MET A 140 20.52 0.47 -0.81
CA MET A 140 19.10 0.55 -0.45
C MET A 140 18.18 0.34 -1.66
N LYS A 141 18.56 0.83 -2.85
CA LYS A 141 17.83 0.55 -4.10
C LYS A 141 17.86 -0.94 -4.44
N ALA A 142 19.00 -1.60 -4.27
CA ALA A 142 19.12 -3.03 -4.51
C ALA A 142 18.25 -3.84 -3.56
N GLU A 143 18.21 -3.47 -2.28
CA GLU A 143 17.32 -4.07 -1.29
C GLU A 143 15.85 -3.90 -1.65
N ALA A 144 15.43 -2.70 -1.99
CA ALA A 144 14.05 -2.43 -2.38
C ALA A 144 13.63 -3.18 -3.66
N ARG A 145 14.55 -3.32 -4.64
CA ARG A 145 14.30 -4.15 -5.84
C ARG A 145 14.17 -5.63 -5.49
N PHE A 146 15.02 -6.13 -4.59
CA PHE A 146 14.95 -7.50 -4.11
C PHE A 146 13.62 -7.76 -3.39
N LEU A 147 13.24 -6.90 -2.44
CA LEU A 147 11.98 -7.02 -1.70
C LEU A 147 10.78 -7.00 -2.64
N ARG A 148 10.77 -6.10 -3.63
CA ARG A 148 9.70 -6.06 -4.64
C ARG A 148 9.58 -7.36 -5.42
N ALA A 149 10.70 -7.93 -5.85
CA ALA A 149 10.72 -9.22 -6.55
C ALA A 149 10.25 -10.35 -5.63
N TYR A 150 10.65 -10.33 -4.36
CA TYR A 150 10.23 -11.30 -3.36
C TYR A 150 8.71 -11.26 -3.12
N TYR A 151 8.10 -10.08 -3.02
CA TYR A 151 6.65 -9.95 -2.85
C TYR A 151 5.88 -10.42 -4.09
N TYR A 152 6.38 -10.14 -5.29
CA TYR A 152 5.82 -10.73 -6.52
C TYR A 152 5.94 -12.25 -6.53
N PHE A 153 7.07 -12.78 -6.11
CA PHE A 153 7.25 -14.23 -5.99
C PHE A 153 6.28 -14.86 -4.98
N CYS A 154 6.05 -14.21 -3.85
CA CYS A 154 5.07 -14.67 -2.87
C CYS A 154 3.64 -14.70 -3.46
N LEU A 155 3.25 -13.67 -4.21
CA LEU A 155 1.97 -13.65 -4.93
C LEU A 155 1.91 -14.80 -5.95
N PHE A 156 2.90 -14.90 -6.81
CA PHE A 156 2.95 -15.94 -7.86
C PHE A 156 2.92 -17.37 -7.30
N ARG A 157 3.54 -17.60 -6.14
CA ARG A 157 3.53 -18.91 -5.49
C ARG A 157 2.15 -19.27 -4.95
N GLN A 158 1.33 -18.28 -4.62
CA GLN A 158 0.10 -18.47 -3.86
C GLN A 158 -1.15 -18.39 -4.72
N TYR A 159 -1.10 -17.63 -5.80
CA TYR A 159 -2.22 -17.33 -6.70
C TYR A 159 -1.89 -17.68 -8.15
#